data_8127e423e145cbb4464635e952bb767f
#
_entry.id   8127e423e145cbb4464635e952bb767f
#
_cell.length_a   1.000
_cell.length_b   1.000
_cell.length_c   1.000
_cell.angle_alpha   90.00
_cell.angle_beta   90.00
_cell.angle_gamma   90.00
#
_symmetry.space_group_name_H-M   'P 1'
#
loop_
_entity.id
_entity.type
_entity.pdbx_description
1 polymer ?
#
loop_
_entity_poly.entity_id
_entity_poly.type
_entity_poly.pdbx_seq_one_letter_code
_entity_poly.pdbx_strand_id
1 'polypeptide(L)'
;MRPLEEVDIEVSAPAALTAPSLDTLRALGARIDATPAGVSPAAPSGPARFAATGRRLGEVTAYTAWADVLPDADAADEATVQAATGMMHVHGRRDGAPRGLAVDYAATCASVLSVQGLLAGLLGRARGVSGAVELGTGADRAALLTLSQYLAAANAPEAEAVPSAPGGPPFTSSCGTAFELEALEPGPWARFWRALGAPEDAIRVGWRPFQFRYATACAPLPEPLHATARAVSWARVRQAAASSGAEVCAVYPLTGHPAARSGGPWTVTPRDEPVSAPIDHATPPAALPLAGLTVLEAGRRVQAPLAAHLLGLLGADVLRIEPPGGDPLRGMPPCCTDVSARWLALNRGKRALEIDIKSPAGQSELRELAAGASVFLHNWAPGKAERFGLDAERLASVNPGLVYAYTSGWADRPLPDAPMGTDFMVQARTGVGEAARPVDEPPAPSLMTLLDVLGGLLGAGAVLAGLLLRERAGRGVRVESSLLGAAELLTAPAVHRAAGGRAQRRPAGFRRPLPTADGWLAPSDAASRTAAAVFPTLRDLPTDQAVAALRARGLSATAVTTDLAALPADPRVGAALTRDTHGSLVVPSPWRFL
;
A
#
# COMPACT_ATOMS: atom_id res chain seq x y z
N MET A 1 -27.89 -5.72 -6.47
CA MET A 1 -27.53 -4.29 -6.40
C MET A 1 -26.04 -4.18 -6.17
N ARG A 2 -25.35 -3.28 -6.88
CA ARG A 2 -23.92 -2.95 -6.67
C ARG A 2 -23.80 -1.62 -5.89
N PRO A 3 -22.66 -1.36 -5.23
CA PRO A 3 -22.48 -0.14 -4.42
C PRO A 3 -22.75 1.18 -5.16
N LEU A 4 -22.36 1.28 -6.44
CA LEU A 4 -22.52 2.46 -7.29
C LEU A 4 -23.53 2.27 -8.43
N GLU A 5 -24.43 1.29 -8.32
CA GLU A 5 -25.51 1.14 -9.28
C GLU A 5 -26.38 2.41 -9.33
N GLU A 6 -26.72 2.90 -10.53
CA GLU A 6 -27.41 4.19 -10.75
C GLU A 6 -26.62 5.44 -10.33
N VAL A 7 -25.29 5.34 -10.20
CA VAL A 7 -24.42 6.50 -10.01
C VAL A 7 -23.71 6.80 -11.33
N ASP A 8 -23.84 8.02 -11.79
CA ASP A 8 -23.13 8.56 -12.95
C ASP A 8 -21.87 9.26 -12.47
N ILE A 9 -20.74 9.00 -13.10
CA ILE A 9 -19.45 9.62 -12.74
C ILE A 9 -18.84 10.26 -13.99
N GLU A 10 -18.72 11.58 -13.97
CA GLU A 10 -17.92 12.32 -14.95
C GLU A 10 -16.47 12.33 -14.50
N VAL A 11 -15.57 11.98 -15.42
CA VAL A 11 -14.12 11.97 -15.16
C VAL A 11 -13.43 12.90 -16.14
N SER A 12 -12.75 13.90 -15.60
CA SER A 12 -11.89 14.80 -16.40
C SER A 12 -10.49 14.75 -15.86
N ALA A 13 -9.46 14.61 -16.73
CA ALA A 13 -8.10 14.84 -16.31
C ALA A 13 -6.95 14.01 -16.80
N PRO A 14 -5.70 14.16 -16.21
CA PRO A 14 -4.55 13.35 -16.60
C PRO A 14 -4.82 11.85 -16.40
N ALA A 15 -4.69 11.08 -17.47
CA ALA A 15 -4.97 9.63 -17.45
C ALA A 15 -4.13 8.87 -16.40
N ALA A 16 -2.94 9.35 -16.07
CA ALA A 16 -2.08 8.73 -15.07
C ALA A 16 -2.70 8.71 -13.66
N LEU A 17 -3.51 9.72 -13.30
CA LEU A 17 -4.16 9.83 -12.00
C LEU A 17 -5.58 9.24 -11.96
N THR A 18 -6.19 8.92 -13.11
CA THR A 18 -7.56 8.43 -13.19
C THR A 18 -7.67 6.98 -13.66
N ALA A 19 -6.82 6.55 -14.59
CA ALA A 19 -6.94 5.24 -15.20
C ALA A 19 -7.00 4.07 -14.20
N PRO A 20 -6.19 4.03 -13.12
CA PRO A 20 -6.26 2.93 -12.15
C PRO A 20 -7.61 2.80 -11.43
N SER A 21 -8.41 3.89 -11.35
CA SER A 21 -9.71 3.90 -10.67
C SER A 21 -10.88 3.50 -11.55
N LEU A 22 -10.77 3.70 -12.87
CA LEU A 22 -11.92 3.58 -13.77
C LEU A 22 -12.53 2.17 -13.76
N ASP A 23 -11.69 1.14 -13.82
CA ASP A 23 -12.18 -0.24 -13.83
C ASP A 23 -12.77 -0.63 -12.47
N THR A 24 -12.22 -0.10 -11.38
CA THR A 24 -12.77 -0.26 -10.03
C THR A 24 -14.15 0.36 -9.92
N LEU A 25 -14.34 1.61 -10.38
CA LEU A 25 -15.62 2.30 -10.34
C LEU A 25 -16.68 1.59 -11.22
N ARG A 26 -16.29 1.11 -12.41
CA ARG A 26 -17.18 0.28 -13.27
C ARG A 26 -17.58 -1.04 -12.59
N ALA A 27 -16.62 -1.69 -11.95
CA ALA A 27 -16.88 -2.94 -11.21
C ALA A 27 -17.87 -2.73 -10.05
N LEU A 28 -17.82 -1.56 -9.41
CA LEU A 28 -18.78 -1.14 -8.38
C LEU A 28 -20.17 -0.77 -8.94
N GLY A 29 -20.33 -0.71 -10.27
CA GLY A 29 -21.61 -0.49 -10.95
C GLY A 29 -21.84 0.94 -11.43
N ALA A 30 -20.83 1.83 -11.32
CA ALA A 30 -20.94 3.19 -11.83
C ALA A 30 -21.03 3.23 -13.36
N ARG A 31 -21.84 4.15 -13.89
CA ARG A 31 -21.78 4.58 -15.28
C ARG A 31 -20.74 5.69 -15.38
N ILE A 32 -19.73 5.49 -16.21
CA ILE A 32 -18.61 6.42 -16.31
C ILE A 32 -18.68 7.13 -17.67
N ASP A 33 -18.80 8.43 -17.63
CA ASP A 33 -18.56 9.32 -18.75
C ASP A 33 -17.14 9.91 -18.61
N ALA A 34 -16.20 9.28 -19.31
CA ALA A 34 -14.84 9.77 -19.42
C ALA A 34 -14.74 10.61 -20.69
N THR A 35 -14.83 11.89 -20.57
CA THR A 35 -14.51 12.79 -21.68
C THR A 35 -13.03 12.58 -22.02
N PRO A 36 -12.69 12.10 -23.24
CA PRO A 36 -11.31 12.02 -23.64
C PRO A 36 -10.73 13.42 -23.48
N ALA A 37 -9.65 13.56 -22.72
CA ALA A 37 -8.90 14.79 -22.73
C ALA A 37 -8.60 15.08 -24.19
N GLY A 38 -9.25 16.12 -24.74
CA GLY A 38 -9.08 16.49 -26.15
C GLY A 38 -7.58 16.55 -26.39
N VAL A 39 -7.16 16.02 -27.55
CA VAL A 39 -5.76 16.00 -27.99
C VAL A 39 -5.29 17.44 -28.20
N SER A 40 -5.16 18.19 -27.10
CA SER A 40 -4.42 19.44 -27.06
C SER A 40 -3.01 19.09 -26.61
N PRO A 41 -1.96 19.48 -27.34
CA PRO A 41 -0.58 19.18 -26.98
C PRO A 41 -0.10 19.89 -25.70
N ALA A 42 -0.89 20.79 -25.13
CA ALA A 42 -0.72 21.28 -23.77
C ALA A 42 -1.44 20.32 -22.82
N ALA A 43 -0.70 19.51 -22.07
CA ALA A 43 -1.24 18.69 -21.00
C ALA A 43 -2.14 19.56 -20.10
N PRO A 44 -3.37 19.11 -19.75
CA PRO A 44 -4.19 19.86 -18.82
C PRO A 44 -3.45 19.95 -17.49
N SER A 45 -3.05 21.16 -17.11
CA SER A 45 -2.27 21.47 -15.90
C SER A 45 -3.12 21.47 -14.62
N GLY A 46 -4.33 20.92 -14.67
CA GLY A 46 -5.27 20.90 -13.55
C GLY A 46 -5.37 19.53 -12.87
N PRO A 47 -5.96 19.49 -11.65
CA PRO A 47 -6.24 18.25 -10.95
C PRO A 47 -7.23 17.38 -11.73
N ALA A 48 -7.09 16.06 -11.57
CA ALA A 48 -8.11 15.12 -12.00
C ALA A 48 -9.39 15.35 -11.19
N ARG A 49 -10.55 15.29 -11.85
CA ARG A 49 -11.86 15.46 -11.21
C ARG A 49 -12.72 14.24 -11.46
N PHE A 50 -13.32 13.74 -10.39
CA PHE A 50 -14.34 12.70 -10.39
C PHE A 50 -15.61 13.31 -9.80
N ALA A 51 -16.63 13.55 -10.60
CA ALA A 51 -17.92 14.08 -10.14
C ALA A 51 -18.95 12.97 -10.18
N ALA A 52 -19.34 12.46 -9.03
CA ALA A 52 -20.35 11.44 -8.89
C ALA A 52 -21.72 12.06 -8.60
N THR A 53 -22.73 11.66 -9.37
CA THR A 53 -24.12 12.07 -9.18
C THR A 53 -25.01 10.83 -9.06
N GLY A 54 -25.72 10.72 -7.96
CA GLY A 54 -26.67 9.64 -7.72
C GLY A 54 -28.04 10.18 -7.34
N ARG A 55 -29.11 9.62 -7.94
CA ARG A 55 -30.49 10.09 -7.76
C ARG A 55 -30.93 10.24 -6.30
N ARG A 56 -30.39 9.39 -5.39
CA ARG A 56 -30.68 9.42 -3.94
C ARG A 56 -29.48 9.86 -3.09
N LEU A 57 -28.30 10.00 -3.71
CA LEU A 57 -27.05 10.28 -3.01
C LEU A 57 -26.58 11.73 -3.24
N GLY A 58 -27.23 12.46 -4.16
CA GLY A 58 -26.80 13.81 -4.54
C GLY A 58 -25.46 13.82 -5.27
N GLU A 59 -24.72 14.92 -5.13
CA GLU A 59 -23.44 15.13 -5.77
C GLU A 59 -22.28 15.01 -4.78
N VAL A 60 -21.20 14.34 -5.22
CA VAL A 60 -19.91 14.25 -4.53
C VAL A 60 -18.81 14.43 -5.55
N THR A 61 -17.87 15.33 -5.29
CA THR A 61 -16.72 15.56 -6.16
C THR A 61 -15.41 15.23 -5.46
N ALA A 62 -14.55 14.45 -6.13
CA ALA A 62 -13.19 14.18 -5.69
C ALA A 62 -12.18 14.79 -6.69
N TYR A 63 -11.15 15.43 -6.15
CA TYR A 63 -10.05 16.02 -6.92
C TYR A 63 -8.75 15.28 -6.60
N THR A 64 -7.93 15.04 -7.63
CA THR A 64 -6.62 14.40 -7.47
C THR A 64 -5.56 15.15 -8.25
N ALA A 65 -4.54 15.64 -7.56
CA ALA A 65 -3.42 16.36 -8.17
C ALA A 65 -2.10 15.57 -8.05
N TRP A 66 -1.07 15.97 -8.78
CA TRP A 66 0.29 15.51 -8.50
C TRP A 66 0.83 16.15 -7.22
N ALA A 67 0.61 17.45 -7.07
CA ALA A 67 1.00 18.28 -5.94
C ALA A 67 -0.23 18.72 -5.13
N ASP A 68 -0.20 18.51 -3.83
CA ASP A 68 -1.18 19.01 -2.88
C ASP A 68 -0.51 19.47 -1.55
N VAL A 69 0.66 18.94 -1.28
CA VAL A 69 1.55 19.29 -0.16
C VAL A 69 2.83 19.90 -0.67
N LEU A 70 3.45 19.27 -1.66
CA LEU A 70 4.66 19.77 -2.32
C LEU A 70 4.35 20.93 -3.27
N PRO A 71 5.31 21.83 -3.54
CA PRO A 71 5.18 22.80 -4.65
C PRO A 71 4.99 22.08 -5.99
N ASP A 72 4.18 22.63 -6.90
CA ASP A 72 3.94 22.08 -8.24
C ASP A 72 5.23 21.79 -9.01
N ALA A 73 6.25 22.63 -8.83
CA ALA A 73 7.56 22.46 -9.47
C ALA A 73 8.33 21.22 -8.98
N ASP A 74 7.98 20.69 -7.80
CA ASP A 74 8.61 19.53 -7.18
C ASP A 74 7.77 18.25 -7.28
N ALA A 75 6.53 18.33 -7.75
CA ALA A 75 5.61 17.22 -7.92
C ALA A 75 4.89 17.29 -9.28
N ALA A 76 5.66 17.31 -10.36
CA ALA A 76 5.12 17.44 -11.72
C ALA A 76 4.59 16.10 -12.28
N ASP A 77 5.09 14.98 -11.80
CA ASP A 77 4.74 13.62 -12.21
C ASP A 77 5.23 12.57 -11.19
N GLU A 78 5.04 11.30 -11.53
CA GLU A 78 5.43 10.17 -10.68
C GLU A 78 6.93 10.19 -10.29
N ALA A 79 7.83 10.51 -11.23
CA ALA A 79 9.27 10.52 -10.96
C ALA A 79 9.64 11.59 -9.93
N THR A 80 9.11 12.79 -10.09
CA THR A 80 9.37 13.92 -9.20
C THR A 80 8.72 13.74 -7.83
N VAL A 81 7.51 13.17 -7.76
CA VAL A 81 6.87 12.80 -6.48
C VAL A 81 7.69 11.75 -5.73
N GLN A 82 8.11 10.66 -6.39
CA GLN A 82 8.95 9.64 -5.75
C GLN A 82 10.27 10.21 -5.22
N ALA A 83 10.85 11.16 -5.92
CA ALA A 83 12.09 11.81 -5.54
C ALA A 83 11.92 12.72 -4.32
N ALA A 84 10.98 13.67 -4.40
CA ALA A 84 10.79 14.70 -3.38
C ALA A 84 10.28 14.15 -2.04
N THR A 85 9.51 13.05 -2.06
CA THR A 85 8.97 12.42 -0.84
C THR A 85 9.94 11.45 -0.16
N GLY A 86 11.06 11.09 -0.82
CA GLY A 86 12.04 10.12 -0.32
C GLY A 86 11.74 8.66 -0.71
N MET A 87 10.74 8.40 -1.55
CA MET A 87 10.42 7.05 -2.01
C MET A 87 11.59 6.41 -2.77
N MET A 88 12.28 7.18 -3.64
CA MET A 88 13.47 6.71 -4.34
C MET A 88 14.61 6.32 -3.39
N HIS A 89 14.73 7.01 -2.26
CA HIS A 89 15.72 6.66 -1.23
C HIS A 89 15.36 5.33 -0.56
N VAL A 90 14.12 5.18 -0.10
CA VAL A 90 13.68 3.96 0.61
C VAL A 90 13.74 2.74 -0.32
N HIS A 91 13.23 2.86 -1.56
CA HIS A 91 13.30 1.78 -2.54
C HIS A 91 14.75 1.39 -2.88
N GLY A 92 15.63 2.39 -2.99
CA GLY A 92 17.03 2.21 -3.34
C GLY A 92 17.95 1.75 -2.19
N ARG A 93 17.47 1.67 -0.94
CA ARG A 93 18.29 1.24 0.23
C ARG A 93 18.97 -0.10 -0.01
N ARG A 94 18.25 -1.04 -0.60
CA ARG A 94 18.79 -2.35 -0.98
C ARG A 94 19.94 -2.24 -1.99
N ASP A 95 19.89 -1.28 -2.89
CA ASP A 95 20.86 -1.11 -3.97
C ASP A 95 22.01 -0.13 -3.61
N GLY A 96 21.93 0.49 -2.41
CA GLY A 96 22.94 1.42 -1.90
C GLY A 96 22.90 2.82 -2.52
N ALA A 97 21.93 3.13 -3.36
CA ALA A 97 21.73 4.43 -3.97
C ALA A 97 20.23 4.65 -4.28
N PRO A 98 19.74 5.89 -4.36
CA PRO A 98 18.35 6.15 -4.70
C PRO A 98 17.97 5.54 -6.04
N ARG A 99 16.77 4.92 -6.10
CA ARG A 99 16.20 4.27 -7.29
C ARG A 99 14.72 4.56 -7.38
N GLY A 100 14.25 4.96 -8.55
CA GLY A 100 12.82 5.10 -8.80
C GLY A 100 12.15 3.75 -9.07
N LEU A 101 10.94 3.58 -8.57
CA LEU A 101 10.07 2.48 -8.97
C LEU A 101 9.68 2.64 -10.44
N ALA A 102 9.82 1.58 -11.24
CA ALA A 102 9.43 1.59 -12.65
C ALA A 102 7.91 1.43 -12.86
N VAL A 103 7.14 1.26 -11.79
CA VAL A 103 5.67 1.32 -11.73
C VAL A 103 5.20 2.67 -11.20
N ASP A 104 3.97 3.06 -11.54
CA ASP A 104 3.39 4.34 -11.14
C ASP A 104 2.70 4.20 -9.76
N TYR A 105 3.52 4.01 -8.71
CA TYR A 105 3.04 3.62 -7.38
C TYR A 105 2.31 4.75 -6.65
N ALA A 106 2.86 5.97 -6.65
CA ALA A 106 2.23 7.12 -6.00
C ALA A 106 0.91 7.49 -6.69
N ALA A 107 0.89 7.50 -8.03
CA ALA A 107 -0.32 7.74 -8.81
C ALA A 107 -1.38 6.66 -8.57
N THR A 108 -1.00 5.38 -8.50
CA THR A 108 -1.92 4.27 -8.20
C THR A 108 -2.52 4.44 -6.80
N CYS A 109 -1.71 4.74 -5.79
CA CYS A 109 -2.20 4.98 -4.43
C CYS A 109 -3.12 6.21 -4.36
N ALA A 110 -2.78 7.32 -5.03
CA ALA A 110 -3.62 8.50 -5.08
C ALA A 110 -4.98 8.22 -5.76
N SER A 111 -4.96 7.44 -6.83
CA SER A 111 -6.16 7.02 -7.55
C SER A 111 -7.09 6.18 -6.65
N VAL A 112 -6.54 5.24 -5.87
CA VAL A 112 -7.30 4.44 -4.88
C VAL A 112 -7.86 5.34 -3.78
N LEU A 113 -7.08 6.29 -3.26
CA LEU A 113 -7.54 7.26 -2.26
C LEU A 113 -8.66 8.15 -2.78
N SER A 114 -8.63 8.52 -4.06
CA SER A 114 -9.72 9.28 -4.70
C SER A 114 -11.03 8.48 -4.73
N VAL A 115 -10.97 7.20 -5.07
CA VAL A 115 -12.14 6.30 -5.01
C VAL A 115 -12.65 6.17 -3.58
N GLN A 116 -11.77 6.03 -2.61
CA GLN A 116 -12.15 5.97 -1.19
C GLN A 116 -12.84 7.26 -0.73
N GLY A 117 -12.29 8.42 -1.09
CA GLY A 117 -12.90 9.70 -0.78
C GLY A 117 -14.29 9.83 -1.39
N LEU A 118 -14.44 9.45 -2.67
CA LEU A 118 -15.72 9.44 -3.35
C LEU A 118 -16.73 8.53 -2.65
N LEU A 119 -16.34 7.29 -2.31
CA LEU A 119 -17.18 6.34 -1.57
C LEU A 119 -17.54 6.86 -0.18
N ALA A 120 -16.59 7.48 0.54
CA ALA A 120 -16.82 8.08 1.85
C ALA A 120 -17.81 9.25 1.77
N GLY A 121 -17.68 10.12 0.77
CA GLY A 121 -18.64 11.21 0.52
C GLY A 121 -20.04 10.70 0.22
N LEU A 122 -20.17 9.71 -0.69
CA LEU A 122 -21.44 9.07 -1.02
C LEU A 122 -22.06 8.34 0.18
N LEU A 123 -21.23 7.70 1.02
CA LEU A 123 -21.67 7.09 2.26
C LEU A 123 -22.18 8.14 3.26
N GLY A 124 -21.47 9.26 3.41
CA GLY A 124 -21.94 10.39 4.21
C GLY A 124 -23.31 10.89 3.74
N ARG A 125 -23.50 11.04 2.43
CA ARG A 125 -24.79 11.40 1.82
C ARG A 125 -25.89 10.37 2.13
N ALA A 126 -25.59 9.08 1.98
CA ALA A 126 -26.53 8.01 2.31
C ALA A 126 -26.95 8.03 3.79
N ARG A 127 -26.07 8.51 4.68
CA ARG A 127 -26.28 8.66 6.12
C ARG A 127 -26.84 10.02 6.54
N GLY A 128 -27.25 10.86 5.60
CA GLY A 128 -27.96 12.11 5.86
C GLY A 128 -27.09 13.37 5.92
N VAL A 129 -25.80 13.31 5.57
CA VAL A 129 -24.98 14.53 5.39
C VAL A 129 -25.60 15.37 4.27
N SER A 130 -25.92 16.63 4.56
CA SER A 130 -26.52 17.57 3.61
C SER A 130 -25.45 18.43 2.93
N GLY A 131 -25.80 19.04 1.78
CA GLY A 131 -24.91 19.93 1.04
C GLY A 131 -24.00 19.20 0.04
N ALA A 132 -23.21 19.95 -0.72
CA ALA A 132 -22.18 19.42 -1.60
C ALA A 132 -21.04 18.82 -0.76
N VAL A 133 -20.49 17.71 -1.20
CA VAL A 133 -19.31 17.13 -0.58
C VAL A 133 -18.18 17.16 -1.59
N GLU A 134 -17.16 17.94 -1.28
CA GLU A 134 -15.95 18.03 -2.08
C GLU A 134 -14.75 17.59 -1.28
N LEU A 135 -13.85 16.87 -1.93
CA LEU A 135 -12.63 16.40 -1.29
C LEU A 135 -11.46 16.41 -2.26
N GLY A 136 -10.27 16.65 -1.72
CA GLY A 136 -9.02 16.64 -2.46
C GLY A 136 -8.03 15.61 -1.92
N THR A 137 -7.22 15.05 -2.82
CA THR A 137 -6.02 14.25 -2.49
C THR A 137 -4.90 14.58 -3.48
N GLY A 138 -3.68 14.11 -3.20
CA GLY A 138 -2.52 14.28 -4.08
C GLY A 138 -1.66 13.03 -4.16
N ALA A 139 -0.93 12.89 -5.26
CA ALA A 139 0.05 11.83 -5.41
C ALA A 139 1.18 11.95 -4.37
N ASP A 140 1.55 13.16 -4.01
CA ASP A 140 2.50 13.47 -2.95
C ASP A 140 1.97 13.10 -1.55
N ARG A 141 0.70 13.36 -1.25
CA ARG A 141 0.05 12.88 -0.02
C ARG A 141 0.03 11.36 0.05
N ALA A 142 -0.34 10.72 -1.06
CA ALA A 142 -0.33 9.28 -1.17
C ALA A 142 1.08 8.71 -0.95
N ALA A 143 2.10 9.30 -1.55
CA ALA A 143 3.49 8.91 -1.36
C ALA A 143 3.93 9.06 0.10
N LEU A 144 3.65 10.17 0.77
CA LEU A 144 3.95 10.37 2.19
C LEU A 144 3.24 9.34 3.07
N LEU A 145 1.96 9.02 2.78
CA LEU A 145 1.23 7.97 3.49
C LEU A 145 1.92 6.61 3.35
N THR A 146 2.35 6.24 2.14
CA THR A 146 3.04 4.96 1.89
C THR A 146 4.39 4.87 2.60
N LEU A 147 5.00 6.01 2.90
CA LEU A 147 6.27 6.13 3.62
C LEU A 147 6.10 6.38 5.12
N SER A 148 4.87 6.47 5.63
CA SER A 148 4.58 6.91 7.01
C SER A 148 5.36 6.15 8.08
N GLN A 149 5.55 4.85 7.95
CA GLN A 149 6.32 4.04 8.88
C GLN A 149 7.83 4.35 8.83
N TYR A 150 8.38 4.58 7.64
CA TYR A 150 9.79 4.93 7.46
C TYR A 150 10.08 6.36 7.96
N LEU A 151 9.15 7.28 7.71
CA LEU A 151 9.23 8.67 8.18
C LEU A 151 9.13 8.74 9.71
N ALA A 152 8.20 8.01 10.30
CA ALA A 152 8.07 7.94 11.75
C ALA A 152 9.32 7.34 12.41
N ALA A 153 9.86 6.26 11.85
CA ALA A 153 11.07 5.62 12.36
C ALA A 153 12.32 6.51 12.23
N ALA A 154 12.51 7.17 11.08
CA ALA A 154 13.66 8.06 10.88
C ALA A 154 13.63 9.29 11.79
N ASN A 155 12.48 9.66 12.33
CA ASN A 155 12.28 10.81 13.20
C ASN A 155 12.05 10.44 14.67
N ALA A 156 12.20 9.16 15.03
CA ALA A 156 12.15 8.70 16.40
C ALA A 156 13.46 9.06 17.15
N PRO A 157 13.42 9.29 18.47
CA PRO A 157 14.61 9.56 19.25
C PRO A 157 15.52 8.33 19.43
N GLU A 158 14.97 7.13 19.32
CA GLU A 158 15.70 5.87 19.40
C GLU A 158 16.28 5.49 18.03
N ALA A 159 17.43 4.83 18.01
CA ALA A 159 18.07 4.36 16.80
C ALA A 159 17.41 3.08 16.26
N GLU A 160 17.55 2.83 14.95
CA GLU A 160 17.13 1.59 14.32
C GLU A 160 17.80 0.35 14.94
N ALA A 161 17.03 -0.71 15.13
CA ALA A 161 17.51 -1.97 15.70
C ALA A 161 18.54 -2.71 14.83
N VAL A 162 18.55 -2.40 13.54
CA VAL A 162 19.46 -2.97 12.54
C VAL A 162 20.02 -1.82 11.71
N PRO A 163 21.35 -1.72 11.54
CA PRO A 163 21.95 -0.72 10.67
C PRO A 163 21.40 -0.81 9.25
N SER A 164 21.09 0.33 8.64
CA SER A 164 20.72 0.39 7.24
C SER A 164 21.96 0.23 6.38
N ALA A 165 22.03 -0.88 5.64
CA ALA A 165 23.12 -1.13 4.68
C ALA A 165 22.53 -1.86 3.46
N PRO A 166 23.15 -1.71 2.26
CA PRO A 166 22.72 -2.38 1.05
C PRO A 166 22.66 -3.90 1.20
N GLY A 167 21.74 -4.52 0.48
CA GLY A 167 21.57 -5.97 0.42
C GLY A 167 20.14 -6.44 0.63
N GLY A 168 19.92 -7.72 0.37
CA GLY A 168 18.65 -8.41 0.55
C GLY A 168 18.37 -9.46 -0.53
N PRO A 169 17.27 -10.21 -0.35
CA PRO A 169 16.77 -11.09 -1.41
C PRO A 169 16.45 -10.30 -2.69
N PRO A 170 16.30 -10.98 -3.86
CA PRO A 170 16.26 -12.42 -4.03
C PRO A 170 17.64 -13.07 -3.96
N PHE A 171 17.64 -14.35 -3.61
CA PHE A 171 18.79 -15.22 -3.76
C PHE A 171 18.81 -15.81 -5.18
N THR A 172 19.94 -16.36 -5.59
CA THR A 172 20.08 -17.00 -6.92
C THR A 172 20.62 -18.42 -6.74
N SER A 173 19.96 -19.42 -7.30
CA SER A 173 20.41 -20.81 -7.33
C SER A 173 21.49 -21.05 -8.37
N SER A 174 22.16 -22.23 -8.33
CA SER A 174 23.21 -22.59 -9.30
C SER A 174 22.73 -22.67 -10.74
N CYS A 175 21.44 -22.84 -10.99
CA CYS A 175 20.83 -22.82 -12.32
C CYS A 175 20.31 -21.44 -12.74
N GLY A 176 20.66 -20.37 -12.02
CA GLY A 176 20.29 -19.00 -12.36
C GLY A 176 18.87 -18.58 -11.93
N THR A 177 18.12 -19.43 -11.24
CA THR A 177 16.79 -19.08 -10.75
C THR A 177 16.90 -18.09 -9.59
N ALA A 178 16.43 -16.86 -9.79
CA ALA A 178 16.25 -15.90 -8.72
C ALA A 178 15.02 -16.27 -7.89
N PHE A 179 15.13 -16.24 -6.57
CA PHE A 179 14.03 -16.63 -5.69
C PHE A 179 13.95 -15.81 -4.39
N GLU A 180 12.73 -15.58 -3.96
CA GLU A 180 12.41 -15.02 -2.64
C GLU A 180 12.30 -16.15 -1.62
N LEU A 181 12.62 -15.82 -0.36
CA LEU A 181 12.52 -16.71 0.80
C LEU A 181 11.60 -16.08 1.84
N GLU A 182 10.71 -16.87 2.43
CA GLU A 182 9.91 -16.45 3.58
C GLU A 182 10.08 -17.41 4.76
N ALA A 183 10.38 -16.82 5.90
CA ALA A 183 10.39 -17.49 7.19
C ALA A 183 9.92 -16.49 8.25
N LEU A 184 8.80 -16.77 8.91
CA LEU A 184 8.21 -15.87 9.90
C LEU A 184 8.84 -16.02 11.29
N GLU A 185 9.60 -17.09 11.50
CA GLU A 185 10.21 -17.46 12.77
C GLU A 185 11.67 -17.91 12.58
N PRO A 186 12.53 -17.78 13.60
CA PRO A 186 13.94 -18.16 13.49
C PRO A 186 14.16 -19.66 13.28
N GLY A 187 13.24 -20.50 13.74
CA GLY A 187 13.35 -21.97 13.60
C GLY A 187 13.33 -22.43 12.14
N PRO A 188 12.28 -22.14 11.36
CA PRO A 188 12.24 -22.41 9.92
C PRO A 188 13.44 -21.85 9.15
N TRP A 189 13.83 -20.58 9.42
CA TRP A 189 15.02 -19.96 8.84
C TRP A 189 16.28 -20.79 9.06
N ALA A 190 16.56 -21.17 10.30
CA ALA A 190 17.78 -21.91 10.62
C ALA A 190 17.77 -23.32 10.00
N ARG A 191 16.64 -24.03 10.04
CA ARG A 191 16.52 -25.36 9.41
C ARG A 191 16.71 -25.30 7.90
N PHE A 192 16.15 -24.29 7.23
CA PHE A 192 16.31 -24.11 5.79
C PHE A 192 17.79 -23.97 5.39
N TRP A 193 18.50 -23.05 6.02
CA TRP A 193 19.90 -22.79 5.70
C TRP A 193 20.82 -23.96 6.07
N ARG A 194 20.56 -24.64 7.20
CA ARG A 194 21.27 -25.89 7.55
C ARG A 194 21.06 -27.00 6.52
N ALA A 195 19.84 -27.16 6.05
CA ALA A 195 19.53 -28.15 5.01
C ALA A 195 20.27 -27.88 3.69
N LEU A 196 20.67 -26.61 3.43
CA LEU A 196 21.50 -26.23 2.29
C LEU A 196 23.00 -26.27 2.58
N GLY A 197 23.40 -26.46 3.85
CA GLY A 197 24.82 -26.50 4.24
C GLY A 197 25.45 -25.13 4.51
N ALA A 198 24.67 -24.11 4.81
CA ALA A 198 25.20 -22.79 5.17
C ALA A 198 25.93 -22.80 6.53
N PRO A 199 26.96 -21.97 6.72
CA PRO A 199 27.67 -21.83 7.98
C PRO A 199 26.79 -21.31 9.11
N GLU A 200 26.88 -21.91 10.31
CA GLU A 200 26.06 -21.57 11.48
C GLU A 200 26.14 -20.07 11.86
N ASP A 201 27.33 -19.47 11.78
CA ASP A 201 27.51 -18.06 12.09
C ASP A 201 26.74 -17.16 11.09
N ALA A 202 26.77 -17.50 9.80
CA ALA A 202 26.02 -16.78 8.78
C ALA A 202 24.51 -16.90 9.01
N ILE A 203 24.04 -18.11 9.41
CA ILE A 203 22.63 -18.35 9.74
C ILE A 203 22.19 -17.47 10.92
N ARG A 204 22.97 -17.45 11.99
CA ARG A 204 22.68 -16.68 13.20
C ARG A 204 22.68 -15.16 12.94
N VAL A 205 23.73 -14.66 12.27
CA VAL A 205 23.87 -13.22 11.97
C VAL A 205 22.83 -12.74 10.95
N GLY A 206 22.51 -13.57 9.97
CA GLY A 206 21.56 -13.23 8.89
C GLY A 206 20.10 -13.11 9.32
N TRP A 207 19.70 -13.77 10.43
CA TRP A 207 18.30 -13.77 10.83
C TRP A 207 17.73 -12.38 11.11
N ARG A 208 18.42 -11.58 11.92
CA ARG A 208 17.89 -10.27 12.33
C ARG A 208 17.74 -9.29 11.15
N PRO A 209 18.72 -9.07 10.26
CA PRO A 209 18.52 -8.30 9.05
C PRO A 209 17.39 -8.83 8.16
N PHE A 210 17.28 -10.15 8.01
CA PHE A 210 16.21 -10.77 7.24
C PHE A 210 14.83 -10.48 7.83
N GLN A 211 14.66 -10.65 9.15
CA GLN A 211 13.41 -10.37 9.85
C GLN A 211 13.00 -8.90 9.72
N PHE A 212 13.97 -7.98 9.89
CA PHE A 212 13.71 -6.54 9.86
C PHE A 212 13.57 -5.94 8.45
N ARG A 213 13.79 -6.70 7.36
CA ARG A 213 13.67 -6.21 6.00
C ARG A 213 12.31 -5.57 5.69
N TYR A 214 11.26 -6.03 6.35
CA TYR A 214 9.90 -5.44 6.26
C TYR A 214 9.81 -4.03 6.86
N ALA A 215 10.71 -3.71 7.77
CA ALA A 215 10.73 -2.43 8.46
C ALA A 215 11.77 -1.45 7.88
N THR A 216 12.89 -1.97 7.37
CA THR A 216 14.05 -1.17 6.96
C THR A 216 14.18 -0.99 5.45
N ALA A 217 13.44 -1.77 4.65
CA ALA A 217 13.55 -1.86 3.18
C ALA A 217 14.96 -2.24 2.69
N CYS A 218 15.74 -2.90 3.54
CA CYS A 218 17.03 -3.51 3.20
C CYS A 218 17.31 -4.70 4.12
N ALA A 219 18.23 -5.59 3.70
CA ALA A 219 18.69 -6.70 4.52
C ALA A 219 20.16 -7.02 4.18
N PRO A 220 21.11 -6.46 4.90
CA PRO A 220 22.54 -6.76 4.71
C PRO A 220 22.83 -8.20 5.19
N LEU A 221 22.57 -9.17 4.33
CA LEU A 221 22.75 -10.58 4.63
C LEU A 221 24.22 -10.99 4.45
N PRO A 222 24.74 -11.91 5.30
CA PRO A 222 26.09 -12.45 5.15
C PRO A 222 26.31 -13.11 3.78
N GLU A 223 27.40 -12.79 3.11
CA GLU A 223 27.77 -13.35 1.80
C GLU A 223 27.77 -14.90 1.75
N PRO A 224 28.16 -15.64 2.81
CA PRO A 224 28.07 -17.09 2.80
C PRO A 224 26.65 -17.65 2.58
N LEU A 225 25.58 -16.92 2.92
CA LEU A 225 24.20 -17.33 2.59
C LEU A 225 23.94 -17.23 1.09
N HIS A 226 24.37 -16.14 0.44
CA HIS A 226 24.27 -15.99 -1.00
C HIS A 226 25.15 -17.02 -1.75
N ALA A 227 26.36 -17.27 -1.27
CA ALA A 227 27.25 -18.29 -1.82
C ALA A 227 26.64 -19.69 -1.71
N THR A 228 26.04 -20.04 -0.55
CA THR A 228 25.34 -21.32 -0.35
C THR A 228 24.19 -21.46 -1.34
N ALA A 229 23.37 -20.42 -1.53
CA ALA A 229 22.27 -20.45 -2.48
C ALA A 229 22.77 -20.69 -3.91
N ARG A 230 23.83 -19.99 -4.33
CA ARG A 230 24.45 -20.15 -5.67
C ARG A 230 25.11 -21.52 -5.90
N ALA A 231 25.44 -22.25 -4.86
CA ALA A 231 26.06 -23.56 -4.96
C ALA A 231 25.05 -24.71 -5.16
N VAL A 232 23.75 -24.48 -4.94
CA VAL A 232 22.73 -25.52 -4.97
C VAL A 232 21.69 -25.30 -6.07
N SER A 233 21.11 -26.39 -6.59
CA SER A 233 20.05 -26.32 -7.59
C SER A 233 18.73 -25.81 -7.02
N TRP A 234 17.88 -25.23 -7.87
CA TRP A 234 16.53 -24.83 -7.48
C TRP A 234 15.70 -25.98 -6.89
N ALA A 235 15.85 -27.19 -7.42
CA ALA A 235 15.20 -28.38 -6.86
C ALA A 235 15.61 -28.64 -5.39
N ARG A 236 16.89 -28.48 -5.07
CA ARG A 236 17.41 -28.62 -3.71
C ARG A 236 16.91 -27.52 -2.79
N VAL A 237 16.81 -26.27 -3.28
CA VAL A 237 16.22 -25.14 -2.54
C VAL A 237 14.77 -25.45 -2.16
N ARG A 238 13.93 -25.90 -3.11
CA ARG A 238 12.53 -26.28 -2.83
C ARG A 238 12.43 -27.44 -1.82
N GLN A 239 13.29 -28.43 -1.92
CA GLN A 239 13.32 -29.55 -0.98
C GLN A 239 13.67 -29.08 0.45
N ALA A 240 14.65 -28.17 0.58
CA ALA A 240 15.02 -27.60 1.88
C ALA A 240 13.87 -26.77 2.48
N ALA A 241 13.17 -25.99 1.67
CA ALA A 241 12.00 -25.24 2.10
C ALA A 241 10.89 -26.17 2.61
N ALA A 242 10.51 -27.19 1.84
CA ALA A 242 9.48 -28.16 2.22
C ALA A 242 9.78 -28.89 3.53
N SER A 243 11.05 -29.17 3.83
CA SER A 243 11.46 -29.88 5.05
C SER A 243 11.66 -28.98 6.26
N SER A 244 11.76 -27.65 6.08
CA SER A 244 12.12 -26.71 7.14
C SER A 244 10.94 -25.95 7.72
N GLY A 245 9.84 -25.83 6.97
CA GLY A 245 8.72 -24.93 7.27
C GLY A 245 8.98 -23.48 6.84
N ALA A 246 10.05 -23.23 6.08
CA ALA A 246 10.22 -22.02 5.29
C ALA A 246 9.55 -22.19 3.93
N GLU A 247 9.29 -21.08 3.22
CA GLU A 247 8.75 -21.11 1.87
C GLU A 247 9.66 -20.35 0.89
N VAL A 248 9.65 -20.79 -0.36
CA VAL A 248 10.42 -20.15 -1.43
C VAL A 248 9.56 -19.94 -2.66
N CYS A 249 9.78 -18.83 -3.35
CA CYS A 249 9.11 -18.50 -4.60
C CYS A 249 10.12 -18.02 -5.62
N ALA A 250 10.14 -18.62 -6.80
CA ALA A 250 10.90 -18.03 -7.91
C ALA A 250 10.36 -16.63 -8.23
N VAL A 251 11.23 -15.73 -8.67
CA VAL A 251 10.79 -14.44 -9.19
C VAL A 251 10.24 -14.66 -10.60
N TYR A 252 8.92 -14.61 -10.73
CA TYR A 252 8.22 -14.83 -11.99
C TYR A 252 8.22 -13.58 -12.86
N PRO A 253 8.26 -13.76 -14.18
CA PRO A 253 8.04 -12.66 -15.12
C PRO A 253 6.57 -12.23 -15.12
N LEU A 254 6.30 -10.99 -15.50
CA LEU A 254 4.94 -10.47 -15.59
C LEU A 254 4.08 -11.17 -16.65
N THR A 255 4.68 -11.73 -17.69
CA THR A 255 4.00 -12.43 -18.80
C THR A 255 3.35 -13.76 -18.44
N GLY A 256 3.55 -14.27 -17.26
CA GLY A 256 3.03 -15.59 -16.81
C GLY A 256 1.73 -15.55 -16.01
N HIS A 257 1.08 -14.38 -15.90
CA HIS A 257 -0.10 -14.25 -15.05
C HIS A 257 -1.40 -14.35 -15.84
N PRO A 258 -2.44 -15.04 -15.28
CA PRO A 258 -3.79 -14.91 -15.79
C PRO A 258 -4.21 -13.44 -15.79
N ALA A 259 -4.93 -13.02 -16.82
CA ALA A 259 -5.44 -11.65 -16.94
C ALA A 259 -6.16 -11.22 -15.65
N ALA A 260 -5.99 -9.96 -15.28
CA ALA A 260 -6.68 -9.35 -14.14
C ALA A 260 -8.20 -9.63 -14.23
N ARG A 261 -8.83 -9.82 -13.08
CA ARG A 261 -10.28 -10.02 -13.00
C ARG A 261 -11.01 -8.81 -13.60
N SER A 262 -12.03 -9.07 -14.40
CA SER A 262 -12.99 -8.05 -14.86
C SER A 262 -13.84 -7.43 -13.73
N GLY A 263 -13.67 -7.88 -12.46
CA GLY A 263 -14.48 -7.50 -11.30
C GLY A 263 -13.85 -6.48 -10.34
N GLY A 264 -12.71 -5.86 -10.70
CA GLY A 264 -12.00 -4.92 -9.82
C GLY A 264 -11.10 -5.62 -8.78
N PRO A 265 -10.37 -4.85 -7.94
CA PRO A 265 -9.32 -5.37 -7.06
C PRO A 265 -9.84 -6.01 -5.76
N TRP A 266 -11.15 -6.01 -5.53
CA TRP A 266 -11.83 -6.62 -4.40
C TRP A 266 -13.19 -7.20 -4.79
N THR A 267 -13.81 -7.97 -3.88
CA THR A 267 -15.17 -8.44 -4.01
C THR A 267 -16.09 -7.79 -2.98
N VAL A 268 -17.35 -7.54 -3.35
CA VAL A 268 -18.39 -7.00 -2.47
C VAL A 268 -19.63 -7.84 -2.68
N THR A 269 -19.99 -8.65 -1.68
CA THR A 269 -21.09 -9.61 -1.75
C THR A 269 -22.12 -9.28 -0.68
N PRO A 270 -23.34 -8.82 -1.05
CA PRO A 270 -24.42 -8.64 -0.09
C PRO A 270 -24.89 -10.01 0.41
N ARG A 271 -25.37 -10.06 1.63
CA ARG A 271 -26.02 -11.25 2.18
C ARG A 271 -27.46 -11.36 1.66
N ASP A 272 -27.99 -12.57 1.65
CA ASP A 272 -29.35 -12.79 1.16
C ASP A 272 -30.42 -12.31 2.14
N GLU A 273 -30.15 -12.37 3.43
CA GLU A 273 -31.07 -11.98 4.49
C GLU A 273 -31.10 -10.47 4.72
N PRO A 274 -32.29 -9.82 4.70
CA PRO A 274 -32.41 -8.41 5.08
C PRO A 274 -32.20 -8.22 6.58
N VAL A 275 -31.73 -7.05 6.97
CA VAL A 275 -31.63 -6.66 8.38
C VAL A 275 -33.05 -6.39 8.90
N SER A 276 -33.46 -7.10 9.94
CA SER A 276 -34.81 -7.01 10.51
C SER A 276 -35.08 -5.71 11.28
N ALA A 277 -34.05 -4.95 11.63
CA ALA A 277 -34.16 -3.64 12.27
C ALA A 277 -33.53 -2.57 11.37
N PRO A 278 -34.08 -1.33 11.35
CA PRO A 278 -33.40 -0.22 10.70
C PRO A 278 -31.96 -0.13 11.21
N ILE A 279 -31.02 0.10 10.30
CA ILE A 279 -29.65 0.45 10.70
C ILE A 279 -29.79 1.76 11.47
N ASP A 280 -29.55 1.70 12.78
CA ASP A 280 -29.76 2.86 13.66
C ASP A 280 -28.76 3.96 13.29
N HIS A 281 -29.26 4.99 12.64
CA HIS A 281 -28.54 6.23 12.38
C HIS A 281 -28.81 7.18 13.53
N ALA A 282 -28.28 6.87 14.70
CA ALA A 282 -28.54 7.62 15.92
C ALA A 282 -28.24 9.13 15.79
N THR A 283 -27.46 9.56 14.82
CA THR A 283 -27.28 10.99 14.46
C THR A 283 -26.55 11.07 13.12
N PRO A 284 -26.93 11.97 12.18
CA PRO A 284 -26.11 12.25 11.00
C PRO A 284 -24.69 12.62 11.44
N PRO A 285 -23.65 12.13 10.77
CA PRO A 285 -22.28 12.47 11.14
C PRO A 285 -22.08 13.99 11.05
N ALA A 286 -21.78 14.61 12.17
CA ALA A 286 -21.70 16.08 12.27
C ALA A 286 -20.49 16.66 11.52
N ALA A 287 -19.45 15.87 11.26
CA ALA A 287 -18.20 16.35 10.65
C ALA A 287 -17.52 15.36 9.69
N LEU A 288 -17.51 14.05 9.98
CA LEU A 288 -16.78 13.05 9.18
C LEU A 288 -17.72 11.92 8.73
N PRO A 289 -17.53 11.37 7.52
CA PRO A 289 -18.47 10.43 6.89
C PRO A 289 -18.77 9.16 7.70
N LEU A 290 -17.80 8.68 8.49
CA LEU A 290 -17.91 7.46 9.28
C LEU A 290 -18.16 7.70 10.78
N ALA A 291 -18.39 8.94 11.20
CA ALA A 291 -18.67 9.23 12.62
C ALA A 291 -19.85 8.37 13.13
N GLY A 292 -19.68 7.78 14.32
CA GLY A 292 -20.67 6.87 14.93
C GLY A 292 -20.63 5.42 14.43
N LEU A 293 -19.76 5.07 13.47
CA LEU A 293 -19.53 3.68 13.07
C LEU A 293 -18.38 3.08 13.87
N THR A 294 -18.57 1.85 14.36
CA THR A 294 -17.53 1.10 15.09
C THR A 294 -16.88 0.05 14.19
N VAL A 295 -15.56 0.07 14.14
CA VAL A 295 -14.74 -0.91 13.41
C VAL A 295 -13.98 -1.77 14.41
N LEU A 296 -14.26 -3.07 14.46
CA LEU A 296 -13.43 -4.05 15.17
C LEU A 296 -12.30 -4.50 14.24
N GLU A 297 -11.06 -4.22 14.63
CA GLU A 297 -9.87 -4.60 13.88
C GLU A 297 -9.13 -5.74 14.59
N ALA A 298 -9.13 -6.94 14.01
CA ALA A 298 -8.35 -8.08 14.46
C ALA A 298 -7.18 -8.37 13.50
N GLY A 299 -6.49 -7.30 13.07
CA GLY A 299 -5.43 -7.31 12.08
C GLY A 299 -4.03 -7.41 12.67
N ARG A 300 -3.06 -7.74 11.81
CA ARG A 300 -1.64 -7.79 12.17
C ARG A 300 -0.78 -7.11 11.11
N ARG A 301 0.40 -6.63 11.53
CA ARG A 301 1.44 -6.03 10.68
C ARG A 301 0.97 -4.74 9.99
N VAL A 302 0.82 -4.72 8.66
CA VAL A 302 0.59 -3.50 7.88
C VAL A 302 -0.82 -3.43 7.29
N GLN A 303 -1.22 -4.41 6.49
CA GLN A 303 -2.37 -4.36 5.59
C GLN A 303 -3.69 -4.00 6.31
N ALA A 304 -4.16 -4.83 7.25
CA ALA A 304 -5.40 -4.56 7.99
C ALA A 304 -5.28 -3.37 8.96
N PRO A 305 -4.16 -3.19 9.70
CA PRO A 305 -3.96 -1.99 10.51
C PRO A 305 -4.03 -0.68 9.72
N LEU A 306 -3.44 -0.61 8.52
CA LEU A 306 -3.54 0.56 7.66
C LEU A 306 -4.98 0.79 7.17
N ALA A 307 -5.69 -0.27 6.76
CA ALA A 307 -7.08 -0.16 6.35
C ALA A 307 -7.96 0.42 7.48
N ALA A 308 -7.82 -0.10 8.70
CA ALA A 308 -8.54 0.41 9.86
C ALA A 308 -8.13 1.85 10.24
N HIS A 309 -6.84 2.19 10.11
CA HIS A 309 -6.36 3.56 10.34
C HIS A 309 -7.03 4.56 9.38
N LEU A 310 -7.14 4.23 8.10
CA LEU A 310 -7.82 5.06 7.11
C LEU A 310 -9.31 5.25 7.44
N LEU A 311 -10.00 4.20 7.89
CA LEU A 311 -11.39 4.31 8.35
C LEU A 311 -11.50 5.22 9.58
N GLY A 312 -10.54 5.15 10.50
CA GLY A 312 -10.44 6.06 11.66
C GLY A 312 -10.25 7.52 11.24
N LEU A 313 -9.41 7.80 10.23
CA LEU A 313 -9.23 9.15 9.67
C LEU A 313 -10.51 9.70 9.04
N LEU A 314 -11.43 8.84 8.59
CA LEU A 314 -12.75 9.20 8.08
C LEU A 314 -13.83 9.29 9.18
N GLY A 315 -13.46 9.10 10.46
CA GLY A 315 -14.31 9.31 11.62
C GLY A 315 -14.84 8.06 12.32
N ALA A 316 -14.46 6.84 11.88
CA ALA A 316 -14.86 5.61 12.55
C ALA A 316 -14.17 5.48 13.93
N ASP A 317 -14.91 4.95 14.92
CA ASP A 317 -14.34 4.49 16.19
C ASP A 317 -13.70 3.12 15.99
N VAL A 318 -12.37 3.06 15.98
CA VAL A 318 -11.63 1.81 15.73
C VAL A 318 -11.23 1.17 17.07
N LEU A 319 -11.73 -0.05 17.31
CA LEU A 319 -11.32 -0.89 18.42
C LEU A 319 -10.42 -2.02 17.89
N ARG A 320 -9.14 -1.94 18.23
CA ARG A 320 -8.13 -2.93 17.85
C ARG A 320 -8.09 -4.07 18.86
N ILE A 321 -8.20 -5.29 18.40
CA ILE A 321 -8.09 -6.50 19.19
C ILE A 321 -6.63 -6.96 19.21
N GLU A 322 -6.03 -6.98 20.36
CA GLU A 322 -4.64 -7.39 20.58
C GLU A 322 -4.59 -8.71 21.38
N PRO A 323 -3.53 -9.51 21.23
CA PRO A 323 -3.33 -10.69 22.07
C PRO A 323 -3.03 -10.26 23.53
N PRO A 324 -3.18 -11.18 24.52
CA PRO A 324 -2.73 -10.92 25.89
C PRO A 324 -1.27 -10.49 25.94
N GLY A 325 -0.99 -9.39 26.63
CA GLY A 325 0.30 -8.71 26.67
C GLY A 325 0.51 -7.68 25.56
N GLY A 326 -0.53 -7.38 24.76
CA GLY A 326 -0.50 -6.38 23.69
C GLY A 326 0.07 -6.88 22.37
N ASP A 327 0.05 -6.00 21.36
CA ASP A 327 0.67 -6.28 20.05
C ASP A 327 2.20 -6.31 20.19
N PRO A 328 2.90 -7.42 19.84
CA PRO A 328 4.35 -7.49 19.91
C PRO A 328 5.09 -6.40 19.13
N LEU A 329 4.46 -5.79 18.14
CA LEU A 329 5.04 -4.70 17.36
C LEU A 329 5.05 -3.36 18.11
N ARG A 330 4.33 -3.22 19.24
CA ARG A 330 4.36 -2.00 20.06
C ARG A 330 5.76 -1.69 20.58
N GLY A 331 6.55 -2.69 20.95
CA GLY A 331 7.92 -2.54 21.42
C GLY A 331 8.99 -2.67 20.33
N MET A 332 8.64 -2.65 19.04
CA MET A 332 9.62 -2.80 17.97
C MET A 332 10.37 -1.47 17.73
N PRO A 333 11.70 -1.44 17.91
CA PRO A 333 12.51 -0.22 17.68
C PRO A 333 12.42 0.29 16.21
N PRO A 334 12.58 1.61 16.01
CA PRO A 334 12.78 2.66 17.02
C PRO A 334 11.47 3.09 17.67
N CYS A 335 11.53 3.44 18.95
CA CYS A 335 10.38 3.87 19.74
C CYS A 335 10.37 5.38 19.97
N CYS A 336 9.15 5.93 20.10
CA CYS A 336 8.88 7.24 20.65
C CYS A 336 8.28 7.01 22.04
N THR A 337 8.95 7.48 23.09
CA THR A 337 8.70 7.01 24.46
C THR A 337 8.85 5.48 24.53
N ASP A 338 7.79 4.74 24.82
CA ASP A 338 7.82 3.28 24.96
C ASP A 338 7.10 2.57 23.81
N VAL A 339 6.69 3.29 22.76
CA VAL A 339 5.89 2.74 21.67
C VAL A 339 6.61 2.90 20.33
N SER A 340 6.65 1.82 19.56
CA SER A 340 7.23 1.81 18.21
C SER A 340 6.67 2.93 17.34
N ALA A 341 7.55 3.73 16.76
CA ALA A 341 7.18 4.79 15.83
C ALA A 341 6.45 4.23 14.59
N ARG A 342 6.84 3.04 14.12
CA ARG A 342 6.17 2.34 13.02
C ARG A 342 4.78 1.87 13.41
N TRP A 343 4.63 1.37 14.63
CA TRP A 343 3.32 0.97 15.13
C TRP A 343 2.38 2.18 15.24
N LEU A 344 2.86 3.30 15.78
CA LEU A 344 2.11 4.56 15.87
C LEU A 344 1.67 5.07 14.50
N ALA A 345 2.51 4.95 13.47
CA ALA A 345 2.16 5.37 12.12
C ALA A 345 0.88 4.72 11.57
N LEU A 346 0.57 3.48 12.00
CA LEU A 346 -0.58 2.71 11.54
C LEU A 346 -1.72 2.61 12.56
N ASN A 347 -1.48 2.96 13.83
CA ASN A 347 -2.42 2.62 14.90
C ASN A 347 -2.79 3.80 15.81
N ARG A 348 -2.23 5.01 15.56
CA ARG A 348 -2.61 6.18 16.36
C ARG A 348 -4.11 6.45 16.28
N GLY A 349 -4.67 6.88 17.39
CA GLY A 349 -6.10 7.20 17.52
C GLY A 349 -7.02 5.99 17.67
N LYS A 350 -6.52 4.77 17.56
CA LYS A 350 -7.30 3.55 17.84
C LYS A 350 -7.36 3.27 19.33
N ARG A 351 -8.50 2.79 19.79
CA ARG A 351 -8.60 2.11 21.10
C ARG A 351 -8.09 0.67 20.94
N ALA A 352 -7.55 0.08 21.99
CA ALA A 352 -7.10 -1.31 21.99
C ALA A 352 -7.75 -2.09 23.14
N LEU A 353 -8.04 -3.37 22.88
CA LEU A 353 -8.55 -4.31 23.87
C LEU A 353 -7.79 -5.64 23.70
N GLU A 354 -7.28 -6.15 24.83
CA GLU A 354 -6.60 -7.44 24.85
C GLU A 354 -7.62 -8.58 24.96
N ILE A 355 -7.64 -9.47 23.96
CA ILE A 355 -8.50 -10.64 23.91
C ILE A 355 -7.68 -11.87 23.47
N ASP A 356 -7.73 -12.93 24.26
CA ASP A 356 -7.20 -14.23 23.83
C ASP A 356 -8.17 -14.90 22.84
N ILE A 357 -8.06 -14.59 21.57
CA ILE A 357 -8.89 -15.19 20.50
C ILE A 357 -8.68 -16.70 20.32
N LYS A 358 -7.70 -17.31 21.00
CA LYS A 358 -7.49 -18.76 21.00
C LYS A 358 -8.34 -19.45 22.07
N SER A 359 -8.79 -18.73 23.09
CA SER A 359 -9.64 -19.27 24.16
C SER A 359 -11.13 -19.20 23.79
N PRO A 360 -11.96 -20.14 24.25
CA PRO A 360 -13.40 -20.09 24.04
C PRO A 360 -14.06 -18.81 24.65
N ALA A 361 -13.55 -18.33 25.79
CA ALA A 361 -14.03 -17.11 26.43
C ALA A 361 -13.75 -15.87 25.56
N GLY A 362 -12.53 -15.71 25.06
CA GLY A 362 -12.18 -14.60 24.19
C GLY A 362 -12.92 -14.63 22.84
N GLN A 363 -13.20 -15.83 22.32
CA GLN A 363 -14.05 -15.97 21.12
C GLN A 363 -15.49 -15.54 21.39
N SER A 364 -16.05 -15.83 22.58
CA SER A 364 -17.38 -15.36 22.98
C SER A 364 -17.42 -13.86 23.14
N GLU A 365 -16.45 -13.29 23.85
CA GLU A 365 -16.31 -11.85 24.04
C GLU A 365 -16.22 -11.10 22.69
N LEU A 366 -15.43 -11.62 21.74
CA LEU A 366 -15.30 -10.98 20.43
C LEU A 366 -16.61 -11.09 19.60
N ARG A 367 -17.40 -12.18 19.74
CA ARG A 367 -18.74 -12.26 19.14
C ARG A 367 -19.71 -11.25 19.74
N GLU A 368 -19.66 -11.04 21.07
CA GLU A 368 -20.48 -10.05 21.76
C GLU A 368 -20.15 -8.62 21.27
N LEU A 369 -18.85 -8.29 21.13
CA LEU A 369 -18.42 -7.02 20.54
C LEU A 369 -18.88 -6.86 19.09
N ALA A 370 -18.83 -7.94 18.30
CA ALA A 370 -19.26 -7.93 16.90
C ALA A 370 -20.77 -7.70 16.75
N ALA A 371 -21.58 -8.06 17.75
CA ALA A 371 -23.03 -7.83 17.74
C ALA A 371 -23.38 -6.33 17.68
N GLY A 372 -22.52 -5.44 18.22
CA GLY A 372 -22.69 -3.98 18.19
C GLY A 372 -21.82 -3.25 17.17
N ALA A 373 -21.00 -3.97 16.39
CA ALA A 373 -20.06 -3.35 15.47
C ALA A 373 -20.67 -3.09 14.09
N SER A 374 -20.16 -2.06 13.41
CA SER A 374 -20.50 -1.80 12.00
C SER A 374 -19.65 -2.64 11.04
N VAL A 375 -18.38 -2.87 11.41
CA VAL A 375 -17.39 -3.58 10.60
C VAL A 375 -16.59 -4.53 11.49
N PHE A 376 -16.33 -5.74 10.99
CA PHE A 376 -15.30 -6.64 11.52
C PHE A 376 -14.23 -6.82 10.45
N LEU A 377 -12.99 -6.39 10.72
CA LEU A 377 -11.88 -6.40 9.77
C LEU A 377 -10.74 -7.27 10.29
N HIS A 378 -10.26 -8.22 9.47
CA HIS A 378 -9.10 -9.04 9.79
C HIS A 378 -8.26 -9.40 8.55
N ASN A 379 -7.00 -9.82 8.82
CA ASN A 379 -6.09 -10.39 7.80
C ASN A 379 -5.47 -11.72 8.26
N TRP A 380 -6.24 -12.54 8.92
CA TRP A 380 -5.76 -13.85 9.41
C TRP A 380 -5.45 -14.80 8.24
N ALA A 381 -4.59 -15.78 8.52
CA ALA A 381 -4.32 -16.84 7.55
C ALA A 381 -5.62 -17.61 7.21
N PRO A 382 -5.74 -18.15 5.98
CA PRO A 382 -6.90 -18.91 5.55
C PRO A 382 -7.32 -20.01 6.55
N GLY A 383 -8.62 -20.21 6.74
CA GLY A 383 -9.21 -21.19 7.67
C GLY A 383 -9.11 -20.84 9.16
N LYS A 384 -8.48 -19.71 9.50
CA LYS A 384 -8.31 -19.33 10.90
C LYS A 384 -9.56 -18.72 11.51
N ALA A 385 -10.30 -17.94 10.74
CA ALA A 385 -11.58 -17.37 11.16
C ALA A 385 -12.60 -18.47 11.47
N GLU A 386 -12.73 -19.45 10.60
CA GLU A 386 -13.59 -20.63 10.76
C GLU A 386 -13.23 -21.43 12.00
N ARG A 387 -11.94 -21.68 12.21
CA ARG A 387 -11.43 -22.41 13.39
C ARG A 387 -11.75 -21.71 14.70
N PHE A 388 -11.79 -20.38 14.71
CA PHE A 388 -12.13 -19.58 15.89
C PHE A 388 -13.62 -19.32 16.04
N GLY A 389 -14.45 -19.73 15.07
CA GLY A 389 -15.87 -19.41 15.08
C GLY A 389 -16.16 -17.92 14.93
N LEU A 390 -15.31 -17.21 14.18
CA LEU A 390 -15.33 -15.78 13.90
C LEU A 390 -15.39 -15.51 12.39
N ASP A 391 -15.86 -16.49 11.62
CA ASP A 391 -16.10 -16.37 10.18
C ASP A 391 -17.36 -15.54 9.89
N ALA A 392 -17.53 -15.19 8.61
CA ALA A 392 -18.60 -14.31 8.16
C ALA A 392 -20.01 -14.83 8.53
N GLU A 393 -20.24 -16.14 8.45
CA GLU A 393 -21.55 -16.73 8.72
C GLU A 393 -21.90 -16.68 10.21
N ARG A 394 -20.94 -17.05 11.06
CA ARG A 394 -21.13 -17.03 12.51
C ARG A 394 -21.28 -15.62 13.07
N LEU A 395 -20.51 -14.65 12.56
CA LEU A 395 -20.68 -13.26 12.98
C LEU A 395 -21.96 -12.65 12.47
N ALA A 396 -22.43 -13.04 11.29
CA ALA A 396 -23.72 -12.59 10.79
C ALA A 396 -24.92 -13.13 11.58
N SER A 397 -24.79 -14.31 12.21
CA SER A 397 -25.86 -14.83 13.08
C SER A 397 -26.10 -13.98 14.32
N VAL A 398 -25.09 -13.24 14.79
CA VAL A 398 -25.21 -12.30 15.92
C VAL A 398 -25.41 -10.85 15.46
N ASN A 399 -24.98 -10.50 14.25
CA ASN A 399 -25.15 -9.18 13.65
C ASN A 399 -25.41 -9.30 12.13
N PRO A 400 -26.69 -9.43 11.73
CA PRO A 400 -27.06 -9.54 10.30
C PRO A 400 -26.66 -8.31 9.47
N GLY A 401 -26.48 -7.14 10.10
CA GLY A 401 -26.07 -5.89 9.45
C GLY A 401 -24.55 -5.66 9.37
N LEU A 402 -23.75 -6.62 9.81
CA LEU A 402 -22.29 -6.48 9.85
C LEU A 402 -21.68 -6.39 8.44
N VAL A 403 -20.73 -5.49 8.25
CA VAL A 403 -19.78 -5.57 7.14
C VAL A 403 -18.60 -6.43 7.59
N TYR A 404 -18.54 -7.65 7.08
CA TYR A 404 -17.42 -8.56 7.33
C TYR A 404 -16.33 -8.34 6.30
N ALA A 405 -15.14 -7.89 6.74
CA ALA A 405 -14.04 -7.54 5.87
C ALA A 405 -12.84 -8.47 6.08
N TYR A 406 -12.45 -9.16 5.02
CA TYR A 406 -11.26 -9.98 4.98
C TYR A 406 -10.25 -9.41 3.99
N THR A 407 -9.04 -9.13 4.45
CA THR A 407 -7.94 -8.71 3.59
C THR A 407 -6.84 -9.77 3.64
N SER A 408 -6.55 -10.37 2.49
CA SER A 408 -5.75 -11.60 2.38
C SER A 408 -4.52 -11.45 1.49
N GLY A 409 -3.71 -12.49 1.36
CA GLY A 409 -2.65 -12.56 0.36
C GLY A 409 -3.21 -12.84 -1.05
N TRP A 410 -4.02 -13.89 -1.19
CA TRP A 410 -4.40 -14.46 -2.49
C TRP A 410 -5.89 -14.37 -2.83
N ALA A 411 -6.74 -13.86 -1.94
CA ALA A 411 -8.20 -13.93 -2.06
C ALA A 411 -8.70 -15.39 -2.23
N ASP A 412 -9.88 -15.56 -2.81
CA ASP A 412 -10.44 -16.88 -3.18
C ASP A 412 -9.84 -17.44 -4.48
N ARG A 413 -8.66 -16.98 -4.87
CA ARG A 413 -8.00 -17.39 -6.11
C ARG A 413 -6.67 -18.09 -5.81
N PRO A 414 -6.69 -19.35 -5.36
CA PRO A 414 -5.47 -20.09 -5.18
C PRO A 414 -4.80 -20.25 -6.56
N LEU A 415 -3.67 -19.57 -6.73
CA LEU A 415 -2.80 -19.86 -7.87
C LEU A 415 -2.17 -21.24 -7.64
N PRO A 416 -1.95 -22.04 -8.69
CA PRO A 416 -1.16 -23.26 -8.55
C PRO A 416 0.17 -22.94 -7.87
N ASP A 417 0.54 -23.71 -6.87
CA ASP A 417 1.77 -23.54 -6.07
C ASP A 417 1.92 -22.11 -5.47
N ALA A 418 0.80 -21.48 -5.08
CA ALA A 418 0.84 -20.19 -4.40
C ALA A 418 1.64 -20.29 -3.09
N PRO A 419 2.67 -19.48 -2.91
CA PRO A 419 3.42 -19.45 -1.66
C PRO A 419 2.59 -18.75 -0.57
N MET A 420 3.15 -18.70 0.66
CA MET A 420 2.58 -17.86 1.73
C MET A 420 2.25 -16.46 1.22
N GLY A 421 1.04 -15.98 1.51
CA GLY A 421 0.54 -14.68 1.03
C GLY A 421 1.14 -13.50 1.80
N THR A 422 2.47 -13.38 1.81
CA THR A 422 3.19 -12.21 2.33
C THR A 422 3.63 -11.29 1.19
N ASP A 423 3.90 -10.04 1.47
CA ASP A 423 4.18 -9.02 0.47
C ASP A 423 5.22 -9.46 -0.57
N PHE A 424 6.43 -9.82 -0.14
CA PHE A 424 7.53 -10.15 -1.05
C PHE A 424 7.29 -11.42 -1.84
N MET A 425 6.61 -12.40 -1.25
CA MET A 425 6.23 -13.64 -1.92
C MET A 425 5.18 -13.39 -3.01
N VAL A 426 4.21 -12.51 -2.73
CA VAL A 426 3.22 -12.10 -3.73
C VAL A 426 3.88 -11.28 -4.83
N GLN A 427 4.77 -10.32 -4.50
CA GLN A 427 5.53 -9.57 -5.50
C GLN A 427 6.35 -10.50 -6.42
N ALA A 428 7.03 -11.49 -5.83
CA ALA A 428 7.83 -12.47 -6.60
C ALA A 428 6.94 -13.30 -7.53
N ARG A 429 5.79 -13.80 -7.02
CA ARG A 429 4.90 -14.71 -7.75
C ARG A 429 4.10 -14.01 -8.84
N THR A 430 3.81 -12.70 -8.69
CA THR A 430 2.91 -11.94 -9.58
C THR A 430 3.64 -11.08 -10.63
N GLY A 431 4.96 -11.15 -10.71
CA GLY A 431 5.74 -10.34 -11.67
C GLY A 431 5.89 -8.87 -11.29
N VAL A 432 5.42 -8.45 -10.10
CA VAL A 432 5.67 -7.09 -9.59
C VAL A 432 7.16 -6.83 -9.43
N GLY A 433 7.93 -7.84 -9.00
CA GLY A 433 9.39 -7.73 -8.89
C GLY A 433 10.09 -7.45 -10.23
N GLU A 434 9.51 -7.86 -11.34
CA GLU A 434 9.99 -7.51 -12.69
C GLU A 434 9.48 -6.12 -13.12
N ALA A 435 8.20 -5.85 -12.91
CA ALA A 435 7.56 -4.60 -13.34
C ALA A 435 8.11 -3.37 -12.61
N ALA A 436 8.52 -3.52 -11.35
CA ALA A 436 9.05 -2.44 -10.52
C ALA A 436 10.47 -2.00 -10.92
N ARG A 437 11.16 -2.72 -11.82
CA ARG A 437 12.54 -2.45 -12.23
C ARG A 437 12.68 -2.26 -13.74
N PRO A 438 13.52 -1.32 -14.22
CA PRO A 438 13.80 -1.15 -15.63
C PRO A 438 14.59 -2.35 -16.20
N VAL A 439 14.69 -2.45 -17.54
CA VAL A 439 15.27 -3.63 -18.23
C VAL A 439 16.74 -3.89 -17.90
N ASP A 440 17.49 -2.88 -17.52
CA ASP A 440 18.91 -2.97 -17.15
C ASP A 440 19.14 -3.33 -15.67
N GLU A 441 18.07 -3.56 -14.90
CA GLU A 441 18.14 -4.04 -13.53
C GLU A 441 17.55 -5.46 -13.41
N PRO A 442 18.14 -6.36 -12.60
CA PRO A 442 17.58 -7.68 -12.41
C PRO A 442 16.21 -7.61 -11.71
N PRO A 443 15.25 -8.47 -12.12
CA PRO A 443 13.97 -8.56 -11.43
C PRO A 443 14.14 -8.89 -9.94
N ALA A 444 13.44 -8.13 -9.10
CA ALA A 444 13.45 -8.34 -7.67
C ALA A 444 12.27 -7.65 -6.98
N PRO A 445 11.62 -8.26 -5.99
CA PRO A 445 10.64 -7.58 -5.15
C PRO A 445 11.22 -6.30 -4.54
N SER A 446 10.42 -5.26 -4.46
CA SER A 446 10.79 -4.08 -3.66
C SER A 446 10.66 -4.40 -2.19
N LEU A 447 11.67 -4.07 -1.39
CA LEU A 447 11.61 -4.27 0.05
C LEU A 447 10.78 -3.19 0.79
N MET A 448 10.14 -2.28 0.06
CA MET A 448 9.23 -1.25 0.61
C MET A 448 7.85 -1.77 1.05
N THR A 449 7.58 -3.08 0.98
CA THR A 449 6.24 -3.62 1.29
C THR A 449 5.11 -2.97 0.46
N LEU A 450 5.32 -2.86 -0.86
CA LEU A 450 4.43 -2.16 -1.78
C LEU A 450 2.99 -2.68 -1.71
N LEU A 451 2.84 -4.01 -1.66
CA LEU A 451 1.54 -4.66 -1.71
C LEU A 451 0.82 -4.65 -0.36
N ASP A 452 1.53 -4.74 0.77
CA ASP A 452 0.93 -4.61 2.10
C ASP A 452 0.27 -3.23 2.27
N VAL A 453 0.95 -2.18 1.80
CA VAL A 453 0.43 -0.81 1.87
C VAL A 453 -0.72 -0.62 0.88
N LEU A 454 -0.54 -0.94 -0.40
CA LEU A 454 -1.59 -0.82 -1.41
C LEU A 454 -2.78 -1.73 -1.08
N GLY A 455 -2.54 -2.95 -0.55
CA GLY A 455 -3.56 -3.86 -0.06
C GLY A 455 -4.35 -3.29 1.14
N GLY A 456 -3.68 -2.53 2.01
CA GLY A 456 -4.34 -1.79 3.10
C GLY A 456 -5.27 -0.69 2.56
N LEU A 457 -4.81 0.08 1.55
CA LEU A 457 -5.68 1.03 0.86
C LEU A 457 -6.88 0.31 0.23
N LEU A 458 -6.66 -0.77 -0.50
CA LEU A 458 -7.75 -1.53 -1.12
C LEU A 458 -8.73 -2.08 -0.07
N GLY A 459 -8.22 -2.53 1.09
CA GLY A 459 -9.04 -2.99 2.22
C GLY A 459 -9.99 -1.91 2.74
N ALA A 460 -9.49 -0.69 2.94
CA ALA A 460 -10.33 0.45 3.32
C ALA A 460 -11.39 0.76 2.26
N GLY A 461 -11.00 0.77 0.97
CA GLY A 461 -11.93 0.98 -0.14
C GLY A 461 -13.03 -0.08 -0.22
N ALA A 462 -12.68 -1.36 0.00
CA ALA A 462 -13.64 -2.47 0.05
C ALA A 462 -14.65 -2.30 1.19
N VAL A 463 -14.17 -1.89 2.39
CA VAL A 463 -15.06 -1.61 3.53
C VAL A 463 -16.01 -0.45 3.23
N LEU A 464 -15.51 0.66 2.64
CA LEU A 464 -16.35 1.80 2.27
C LEU A 464 -17.43 1.40 1.25
N ALA A 465 -17.06 0.60 0.24
CA ALA A 465 -18.02 0.07 -0.73
C ALA A 465 -19.05 -0.86 -0.07
N GLY A 466 -18.61 -1.69 0.88
CA GLY A 466 -19.50 -2.56 1.66
C GLY A 466 -20.46 -1.77 2.54
N LEU A 467 -19.98 -0.74 3.24
CA LEU A 467 -20.82 0.14 4.06
C LEU A 467 -21.84 0.89 3.19
N LEU A 468 -21.43 1.43 2.04
CA LEU A 468 -22.36 2.10 1.11
C LEU A 468 -23.42 1.14 0.60
N LEU A 469 -23.03 -0.10 0.24
CA LEU A 469 -23.99 -1.12 -0.20
C LEU A 469 -24.96 -1.50 0.93
N ARG A 470 -24.47 -1.65 2.16
CA ARG A 470 -25.28 -1.89 3.37
C ARG A 470 -26.36 -0.82 3.54
N GLU A 471 -25.97 0.46 3.48
CA GLU A 471 -26.90 1.60 3.60
C GLU A 471 -27.97 1.59 2.50
N ARG A 472 -27.59 1.21 1.29
CA ARG A 472 -28.50 1.20 0.13
C ARG A 472 -29.41 -0.03 0.06
N ALA A 473 -28.90 -1.19 0.51
CA ALA A 473 -29.60 -2.47 0.37
C ALA A 473 -30.27 -2.96 1.65
N GLY A 474 -29.96 -2.38 2.83
CA GLY A 474 -30.46 -2.83 4.13
C GLY A 474 -30.02 -4.26 4.47
N ARG A 475 -28.80 -4.65 4.11
CA ARG A 475 -28.27 -6.01 4.30
C ARG A 475 -26.81 -5.97 4.74
N GLY A 476 -26.39 -6.94 5.53
CA GLY A 476 -24.98 -7.16 5.81
C GLY A 476 -24.19 -7.46 4.52
N VAL A 477 -22.90 -7.24 4.55
CA VAL A 477 -22.03 -7.36 3.37
C VAL A 477 -20.76 -8.09 3.73
N ARG A 478 -20.32 -9.03 2.89
CA ARG A 478 -18.96 -9.57 2.92
C ARG A 478 -18.12 -8.86 1.88
N VAL A 479 -16.96 -8.36 2.30
CA VAL A 479 -15.96 -7.75 1.41
C VAL A 479 -14.63 -8.47 1.53
N GLU A 480 -13.95 -8.65 0.41
CA GLU A 480 -12.63 -9.26 0.37
C GLU A 480 -11.70 -8.45 -0.54
N SER A 481 -10.51 -8.15 -0.02
CA SER A 481 -9.40 -7.57 -0.76
C SER A 481 -8.14 -8.43 -0.59
N SER A 482 -7.12 -8.21 -1.42
CA SER A 482 -5.92 -9.04 -1.36
C SER A 482 -4.68 -8.34 -1.89
N LEU A 483 -3.50 -8.88 -1.51
CA LEU A 483 -2.23 -8.47 -2.11
C LEU A 483 -2.18 -8.82 -3.61
N LEU A 484 -2.85 -9.91 -4.03
CA LEU A 484 -2.99 -10.25 -5.45
C LEU A 484 -3.74 -9.14 -6.21
N GLY A 485 -4.87 -8.65 -5.66
CA GLY A 485 -5.62 -7.53 -6.28
C GLY A 485 -4.78 -6.24 -6.32
N ALA A 486 -3.96 -6.00 -5.30
CA ALA A 486 -3.00 -4.88 -5.31
C ALA A 486 -1.93 -5.05 -6.39
N ALA A 487 -1.38 -6.25 -6.56
CA ALA A 487 -0.40 -6.55 -7.60
C ALA A 487 -0.99 -6.38 -9.00
N GLU A 488 -2.21 -6.86 -9.23
CA GLU A 488 -2.92 -6.71 -10.52
C GLU A 488 -3.17 -5.24 -10.85
N LEU A 489 -3.64 -4.46 -9.89
CA LEU A 489 -3.85 -3.02 -10.08
C LEU A 489 -2.55 -2.28 -10.40
N LEU A 490 -1.49 -2.55 -9.65
CA LEU A 490 -0.18 -1.91 -9.82
C LEU A 490 0.47 -2.25 -11.15
N THR A 491 0.29 -3.48 -11.65
CA THR A 491 0.91 -3.95 -12.90
C THR A 491 0.03 -3.75 -14.13
N ALA A 492 -1.25 -3.41 -13.97
CA ALA A 492 -2.18 -3.21 -15.09
C ALA A 492 -1.63 -2.29 -16.20
N PRO A 493 -0.97 -1.14 -15.91
CA PRO A 493 -0.40 -0.31 -16.98
C PRO A 493 0.70 -1.01 -17.78
N ALA A 494 1.49 -1.89 -17.16
CA ALA A 494 2.53 -2.67 -17.85
C ALA A 494 1.93 -3.76 -18.73
N VAL A 495 0.89 -4.44 -18.24
CA VAL A 495 0.12 -5.43 -19.00
C VAL A 495 -0.56 -4.79 -20.21
N HIS A 496 -1.20 -3.63 -20.05
CA HIS A 496 -1.83 -2.88 -21.15
C HIS A 496 -0.81 -2.43 -22.20
N ARG A 497 0.39 -1.99 -21.80
CA ARG A 497 1.46 -1.68 -22.76
C ARG A 497 1.84 -2.89 -23.60
N ALA A 498 2.00 -4.04 -22.96
CA ALA A 498 2.34 -5.29 -23.66
C ALA A 498 1.24 -5.73 -24.62
N ALA A 499 -0.03 -5.66 -24.22
CA ALA A 499 -1.18 -5.93 -25.08
C ALA A 499 -1.23 -5.00 -26.30
N GLY A 500 -0.77 -3.76 -26.16
CA GLY A 500 -0.61 -2.79 -27.25
C GLY A 500 0.68 -2.92 -28.05
N GLY A 501 1.42 -4.04 -27.95
CA GLY A 501 2.65 -4.30 -28.69
C GLY A 501 3.87 -3.48 -28.26
N ARG A 502 3.80 -2.79 -27.11
CA ARG A 502 4.92 -2.03 -26.54
C ARG A 502 5.68 -2.86 -25.51
N ALA A 503 6.92 -2.46 -25.21
CA ALA A 503 7.72 -3.13 -24.19
C ALA A 503 7.01 -3.13 -22.83
N GLN A 504 6.95 -4.29 -22.20
CA GLN A 504 6.33 -4.49 -20.90
C GLN A 504 7.12 -3.80 -19.78
N ARG A 505 8.44 -4.01 -19.76
CA ARG A 505 9.35 -3.33 -18.85
C ARG A 505 9.72 -1.94 -19.35
N ARG A 506 9.99 -1.04 -18.43
CA ARG A 506 10.51 0.29 -18.74
C ARG A 506 11.95 0.22 -19.28
N PRO A 507 12.36 1.18 -20.12
CA PRO A 507 13.69 1.18 -20.72
C PRO A 507 14.80 1.31 -19.67
N ALA A 508 16.04 1.02 -20.11
CA ALA A 508 17.24 1.20 -19.28
C ALA A 508 17.33 2.61 -18.70
N GLY A 509 17.70 2.71 -17.43
CA GLY A 509 17.86 3.98 -16.72
C GLY A 509 16.55 4.72 -16.42
N PHE A 510 15.39 4.11 -16.61
CA PHE A 510 14.10 4.74 -16.30
C PHE A 510 14.01 5.13 -14.81
N ARG A 511 13.69 6.39 -14.54
CA ARG A 511 13.63 7.00 -13.19
C ARG A 511 14.89 6.80 -12.36
N ARG A 512 16.04 6.73 -13.03
CA ARG A 512 17.33 6.70 -12.32
C ARG A 512 17.73 8.13 -11.97
N PRO A 513 17.91 8.45 -10.68
CA PRO A 513 18.39 9.75 -10.26
C PRO A 513 19.80 10.05 -10.80
N LEU A 514 20.07 11.30 -11.04
CA LEU A 514 21.35 11.79 -11.53
C LEU A 514 22.17 12.34 -10.35
N PRO A 515 23.43 11.89 -10.13
CA PRO A 515 24.26 12.36 -9.03
C PRO A 515 24.74 13.78 -9.28
N THR A 516 24.77 14.61 -8.24
CA THR A 516 25.28 15.97 -8.24
C THR A 516 26.45 16.09 -7.27
N ALA A 517 27.02 17.27 -7.09
CA ALA A 517 28.19 17.46 -6.21
C ALA A 517 27.92 17.07 -4.74
N ASP A 518 26.68 17.25 -4.26
CA ASP A 518 26.28 17.08 -2.86
C ASP A 518 25.02 16.22 -2.65
N GLY A 519 24.51 15.59 -3.71
CA GLY A 519 23.30 14.77 -3.62
C GLY A 519 22.85 14.18 -4.94
N TRP A 520 21.54 14.20 -5.18
CA TRP A 520 20.91 13.62 -6.34
C TRP A 520 19.74 14.49 -6.83
N LEU A 521 19.52 14.53 -8.13
CA LEU A 521 18.34 15.11 -8.73
C LEU A 521 17.57 14.07 -9.56
N ALA A 522 16.27 14.23 -9.66
CA ALA A 522 15.41 13.44 -10.54
C ALA A 522 14.68 14.36 -11.52
N PRO A 523 14.90 14.18 -12.82
CA PRO A 523 14.05 14.83 -13.84
C PRO A 523 12.68 14.16 -13.88
N SER A 524 11.67 14.88 -14.35
CA SER A 524 10.37 14.29 -14.67
C SER A 524 10.51 13.21 -15.76
N ASP A 525 9.55 12.28 -15.84
CA ASP A 525 9.54 11.22 -16.87
C ASP A 525 9.63 11.83 -18.28
N ALA A 526 8.94 12.95 -18.52
CA ALA A 526 8.96 13.66 -19.80
C ALA A 526 10.32 14.32 -20.09
N ALA A 527 10.99 14.86 -19.07
CA ALA A 527 12.27 15.54 -19.21
C ALA A 527 13.49 14.60 -19.21
N SER A 528 13.32 13.33 -18.75
CA SER A 528 14.41 12.42 -18.41
C SER A 528 15.47 12.24 -19.48
N ARG A 529 15.06 12.07 -20.75
CA ARG A 529 15.98 11.88 -21.88
C ARG A 529 16.82 13.12 -22.17
N THR A 530 16.17 14.29 -22.21
CA THR A 530 16.84 15.57 -22.47
C THR A 530 17.73 15.96 -21.30
N ALA A 531 17.26 15.76 -20.07
CA ALA A 531 18.04 16.01 -18.87
C ALA A 531 19.31 15.15 -18.83
N ALA A 532 19.22 13.86 -19.17
CA ALA A 532 20.38 12.98 -19.24
C ALA A 532 21.43 13.43 -20.29
N ALA A 533 21.01 14.01 -21.40
CA ALA A 533 21.90 14.54 -22.43
C ALA A 533 22.68 15.79 -21.97
N VAL A 534 22.06 16.66 -21.17
CA VAL A 534 22.71 17.89 -20.66
C VAL A 534 23.42 17.69 -19.33
N PHE A 535 23.15 16.60 -18.63
CA PHE A 535 23.65 16.28 -17.29
C PHE A 535 25.17 16.35 -17.15
N PRO A 536 26.02 15.91 -18.11
CA PRO A 536 27.47 16.03 -17.96
C PRO A 536 27.98 17.45 -17.63
N THR A 537 27.21 18.48 -17.97
CA THR A 537 27.54 19.87 -17.64
C THR A 537 27.04 20.32 -16.27
N LEU A 538 26.24 19.51 -15.59
CA LEU A 538 25.57 19.84 -14.32
C LEU A 538 26.04 19.01 -13.14
N ARG A 539 26.73 17.90 -13.38
CA ARG A 539 27.08 16.90 -12.34
C ARG A 539 27.94 17.45 -11.20
N ASP A 540 28.76 18.46 -11.49
CA ASP A 540 29.68 19.08 -10.54
C ASP A 540 29.06 20.29 -9.83
N LEU A 541 27.78 20.60 -10.12
CA LEU A 541 27.02 21.64 -9.42
C LEU A 541 26.38 21.08 -8.16
N PRO A 542 26.15 21.92 -7.13
CA PRO A 542 25.21 21.60 -6.05
C PRO A 542 23.83 21.26 -6.59
N THR A 543 23.09 20.40 -5.86
CA THR A 543 21.79 19.86 -6.30
C THR A 543 20.78 20.95 -6.63
N ASP A 544 20.68 21.99 -5.80
CA ASP A 544 19.79 23.13 -5.99
C ASP A 544 20.10 23.91 -7.28
N GLN A 545 21.38 24.15 -7.56
CA GLN A 545 21.83 24.83 -8.77
C GLN A 545 21.60 23.97 -10.02
N ALA A 546 21.85 22.66 -9.94
CA ALA A 546 21.60 21.74 -11.04
C ALA A 546 20.10 21.65 -11.37
N VAL A 547 19.22 21.59 -10.36
CA VAL A 547 17.76 21.63 -10.51
C VAL A 547 17.33 22.96 -11.14
N ALA A 548 17.83 24.09 -10.63
CA ALA A 548 17.50 25.42 -11.19
C ALA A 548 17.95 25.54 -12.65
N ALA A 549 19.12 25.01 -13.00
CA ALA A 549 19.64 25.04 -14.37
C ALA A 549 18.80 24.19 -15.35
N LEU A 550 18.22 23.06 -14.91
CA LEU A 550 17.27 22.28 -15.71
C LEU A 550 15.96 23.02 -15.87
N ARG A 551 15.39 23.56 -14.77
CA ARG A 551 14.13 24.34 -14.80
C ARG A 551 14.23 25.58 -15.69
N ALA A 552 15.36 26.27 -15.69
CA ALA A 552 15.62 27.39 -16.59
C ALA A 552 15.63 27.00 -18.07
N ARG A 553 15.81 25.70 -18.39
CA ARG A 553 15.70 25.14 -19.75
C ARG A 553 14.30 24.56 -20.05
N GLY A 554 13.30 24.79 -19.17
CA GLY A 554 11.97 24.21 -19.29
C GLY A 554 11.88 22.71 -18.96
N LEU A 555 12.89 22.14 -18.32
CA LEU A 555 12.93 20.74 -17.93
C LEU A 555 12.55 20.59 -16.45
N SER A 556 11.40 19.99 -16.17
CA SER A 556 10.96 19.74 -14.80
C SER A 556 11.91 18.76 -14.12
N ALA A 557 12.40 19.11 -12.93
CA ALA A 557 13.27 18.28 -12.11
C ALA A 557 13.14 18.70 -10.64
N THR A 558 13.49 17.79 -9.72
CA THR A 558 13.50 18.04 -8.28
C THR A 558 14.72 17.40 -7.60
N ALA A 559 15.09 17.90 -6.43
CA ALA A 559 16.07 17.27 -5.57
C ALA A 559 15.51 15.96 -4.97
N VAL A 560 16.33 14.92 -4.93
CA VAL A 560 15.97 13.64 -4.30
C VAL A 560 16.16 13.73 -2.80
N THR A 561 15.13 13.49 -2.03
CA THR A 561 15.20 13.37 -0.57
C THR A 561 15.88 12.05 -0.21
N THR A 562 17.07 12.12 0.38
CA THR A 562 17.85 10.96 0.83
C THR A 562 17.96 10.86 2.36
N ASP A 563 17.62 11.92 3.08
CA ASP A 563 17.54 11.96 4.53
C ASP A 563 16.09 12.19 4.98
N LEU A 564 15.43 11.11 5.42
CA LEU A 564 14.05 11.19 5.90
C LEU A 564 13.94 11.90 7.27
N ALA A 565 15.02 11.95 8.05
CA ALA A 565 15.02 12.66 9.33
C ALA A 565 15.04 14.19 9.12
N ALA A 566 15.61 14.66 8.02
CA ALA A 566 15.63 16.08 7.67
C ALA A 566 14.29 16.58 7.06
N LEU A 567 13.40 15.69 6.65
CA LEU A 567 12.17 16.05 5.93
C LEU A 567 11.26 17.04 6.70
N PRO A 568 11.12 16.99 8.03
CA PRO A 568 10.35 18.00 8.78
C PRO A 568 10.93 19.42 8.70
N ALA A 569 12.22 19.56 8.38
CA ALA A 569 12.87 20.85 8.18
C ALA A 569 12.91 21.28 6.69
N ASP A 570 12.51 20.41 5.77
CA ASP A 570 12.47 20.72 4.34
C ASP A 570 11.32 21.71 4.06
N PRO A 571 11.60 22.91 3.51
CA PRO A 571 10.57 23.92 3.25
C PRO A 571 9.48 23.47 2.27
N ARG A 572 9.76 22.43 1.46
CA ARG A 572 8.78 21.90 0.49
C ARG A 572 7.63 21.15 1.16
N VAL A 573 7.87 20.49 2.31
CA VAL A 573 6.90 19.56 2.91
C VAL A 573 6.77 19.69 4.43
N GLY A 574 7.75 20.29 5.09
CA GLY A 574 7.85 20.31 6.56
C GLY A 574 6.62 20.89 7.25
N ALA A 575 5.99 21.91 6.68
CA ALA A 575 4.78 22.53 7.23
C ALA A 575 3.56 21.59 7.29
N ALA A 576 3.54 20.53 6.49
CA ALA A 576 2.46 19.54 6.47
C ALA A 576 2.70 18.35 7.43
N LEU A 577 3.92 18.21 7.94
CA LEU A 577 4.30 17.16 8.88
C LEU A 577 4.10 17.66 10.31
N THR A 578 3.49 16.85 11.15
CA THR A 578 3.21 17.18 12.55
C THR A 578 3.75 16.11 13.49
N ARG A 579 3.59 16.29 14.80
CA ARG A 579 3.93 15.25 15.79
C ARG A 579 2.72 14.96 16.66
N ASP A 580 2.56 13.68 17.02
CA ASP A 580 1.52 13.25 17.96
C ASP A 580 1.96 13.43 19.44
N THR A 581 1.11 13.00 20.37
CA THR A 581 1.36 13.10 21.81
C THR A 581 2.55 12.26 22.29
N HIS A 582 3.01 11.27 21.49
CA HIS A 582 4.21 10.48 21.76
C HIS A 582 5.47 11.13 21.13
N GLY A 583 5.33 12.27 20.43
CA GLY A 583 6.40 12.89 19.67
C GLY A 583 6.70 12.20 18.33
N SER A 584 5.93 11.18 17.93
CA SER A 584 6.09 10.48 16.66
C SER A 584 5.66 11.35 15.49
N LEU A 585 6.41 11.29 14.38
CA LEU A 585 6.06 12.04 13.17
C LEU A 585 4.75 11.55 12.56
N VAL A 586 3.93 12.51 12.15
CA VAL A 586 2.61 12.30 11.54
C VAL A 586 2.62 12.89 10.15
N VAL A 587 2.33 12.06 9.16
CA VAL A 587 2.08 12.52 7.79
C VAL A 587 0.68 13.12 7.67
N PRO A 588 0.43 14.06 6.72
CA PRO A 588 -0.88 14.67 6.54
C PRO A 588 -1.95 13.60 6.21
N SER A 589 -3.21 13.89 6.59
CA SER A 589 -4.34 13.07 6.16
C SER A 589 -4.34 12.91 4.64
N PRO A 590 -4.63 11.72 4.09
CA PRO A 590 -4.66 11.54 2.65
C PRO A 590 -5.78 12.30 1.95
N TRP A 591 -6.77 12.79 2.69
CA TRP A 591 -7.86 13.62 2.15
C TRP A 591 -7.96 14.96 2.85
N ARG A 592 -8.38 15.96 2.07
CA ARG A 592 -8.91 17.24 2.56
C ARG A 592 -10.38 17.32 2.17
N PHE A 593 -11.25 17.54 3.14
CA PHE A 593 -12.64 17.95 2.89
C PHE A 593 -12.64 19.46 2.64
N LEU A 594 -13.21 19.88 1.49
CA LEU A 594 -13.18 21.26 0.98
C LEU A 594 -14.49 21.99 1.28
#